data_40e9a1726472c3cc7a18c55bc150094e
#
_entry.id   40e9a1726472c3cc7a18c55bc150094e
#
_cell.length_a   1.000
_cell.length_b   1.000
_cell.length_c   1.000
_cell.angle_alpha   90.00
_cell.angle_beta   90.00
_cell.angle_gamma   90.00
#
_symmetry.space_group_name_H-M   'P 1'
#
loop_
_entity.id
_entity.type
_entity.pdbx_description
1 polymer ?
#
loop_
_entity_poly.entity_id
_entity_poly.type
_entity_poly.pdbx_seq_one_letter_code
_entity_poly.pdbx_strand_id
1 'polypeptide(L)'
;GSVHYIVASDGTPVDTDGSPERFRNYVDTYFDGDVKEVVHRFYRSSFRMIELGGFDFLGHLDKIGLNASLYCPGLDRESWYKKWVTDYLEEVASRNLLVEVNTKAWETRGRFYPNHDYFELMNDLGIRVVVNSDAHYPEKINAGRIEALCALAQAGYTNVWQFCKGNWVDVPIED
;
A
#
# COMPACT_ATOMS: atom_id res chain seq x y z
N GLY A 1 5.61 -8.61 -3.85
CA GLY A 1 4.92 -9.13 -2.65
C GLY A 1 3.76 -8.28 -2.22
N SER A 2 2.61 -8.87 -1.93
CA SER A 2 1.43 -8.15 -1.45
C SER A 2 0.57 -9.04 -0.55
N VAL A 3 -0.14 -8.41 0.40
CA VAL A 3 -1.10 -9.09 1.29
C VAL A 3 -2.51 -8.73 0.87
N HIS A 4 -3.31 -9.74 0.51
CA HIS A 4 -4.73 -9.59 0.15
C HIS A 4 -5.65 -10.23 1.19
N TYR A 5 -5.15 -11.22 1.91
CA TYR A 5 -5.92 -11.99 2.88
C TYR A 5 -5.23 -12.01 4.22
N ILE A 6 -6.04 -11.94 5.27
CA ILE A 6 -5.64 -12.28 6.64
C ILE A 6 -6.45 -13.49 7.11
N VAL A 7 -6.06 -14.08 8.22
CA VAL A 7 -6.75 -15.26 8.76
C VAL A 7 -7.46 -14.85 10.06
N ALA A 8 -8.75 -15.11 10.13
CA ALA A 8 -9.54 -14.94 11.35
C ALA A 8 -9.16 -15.98 12.43
N SER A 9 -9.67 -15.83 13.65
CA SER A 9 -9.31 -16.71 14.77
C SER A 9 -9.79 -18.14 14.59
N ASP A 10 -10.84 -18.36 13.80
CA ASP A 10 -11.37 -19.69 13.45
C ASP A 10 -10.68 -20.34 12.23
N GLY A 11 -9.67 -19.66 11.66
CA GLY A 11 -8.95 -20.10 10.46
C GLY A 11 -9.54 -19.63 9.14
N THR A 12 -10.63 -18.86 9.15
CA THR A 12 -11.27 -18.35 7.93
C THR A 12 -10.39 -17.29 7.25
N PRO A 13 -10.10 -17.42 5.93
CA PRO A 13 -9.43 -16.39 5.17
C PRO A 13 -10.38 -15.20 4.92
N VAL A 14 -9.91 -14.01 5.27
CA VAL A 14 -10.65 -12.75 5.14
C VAL A 14 -9.97 -11.86 4.12
N ASP A 15 -10.71 -11.51 3.09
CA ASP A 15 -10.28 -10.60 2.03
C ASP A 15 -10.27 -9.16 2.54
N THR A 16 -9.09 -8.55 2.60
CA THR A 16 -8.90 -7.16 3.07
C THR A 16 -9.06 -6.14 1.94
N ASP A 17 -9.19 -6.60 0.71
CA ASP A 17 -9.07 -5.88 -0.54
C ASP A 17 -10.38 -5.84 -1.37
N GLY A 18 -11.41 -6.53 -0.89
CA GLY A 18 -12.71 -6.61 -1.52
C GLY A 18 -13.52 -5.30 -1.44
N SER A 19 -14.80 -5.38 -1.83
CA SER A 19 -15.69 -4.22 -1.71
C SER A 19 -15.84 -3.77 -0.24
N PRO A 20 -16.11 -2.48 0.01
CA PRO A 20 -16.33 -1.97 1.38
C PRO A 20 -17.42 -2.70 2.14
N GLU A 21 -18.49 -3.15 1.44
CA GLU A 21 -19.57 -3.93 2.04
C GLU A 21 -19.11 -5.31 2.50
N ARG A 22 -18.32 -5.98 1.65
CA ARG A 22 -17.72 -7.28 1.97
C ARG A 22 -16.74 -7.17 3.13
N PHE A 23 -15.90 -6.14 3.11
CA PHE A 23 -14.98 -5.87 4.20
C PHE A 23 -15.73 -5.63 5.51
N ARG A 24 -16.78 -4.79 5.52
CA ARG A 24 -17.63 -4.56 6.68
C ARG A 24 -18.20 -5.88 7.23
N ASN A 25 -18.79 -6.68 6.37
CA ASN A 25 -19.34 -7.97 6.77
C ASN A 25 -18.30 -8.89 7.42
N TYR A 26 -17.08 -8.89 6.91
CA TYR A 26 -15.98 -9.67 7.50
C TYR A 26 -15.57 -9.14 8.88
N VAL A 27 -15.44 -7.81 9.04
CA VAL A 27 -15.10 -7.20 10.33
C VAL A 27 -16.16 -7.53 11.36
N ASP A 28 -17.44 -7.36 11.01
CA ASP A 28 -18.55 -7.59 11.93
C ASP A 28 -18.71 -9.10 12.28
N THR A 29 -18.51 -10.00 11.32
CA THR A 29 -18.72 -11.45 11.51
C THR A 29 -17.56 -12.16 12.21
N TYR A 30 -16.32 -11.82 11.87
CA TYR A 30 -15.15 -12.58 12.29
C TYR A 30 -14.26 -11.86 13.31
N PHE A 31 -14.53 -10.58 13.57
CA PHE A 31 -13.74 -9.75 14.48
C PHE A 31 -14.59 -8.95 15.46
N ASP A 32 -15.87 -9.27 15.61
CA ASP A 32 -16.80 -8.60 16.53
C ASP A 32 -16.81 -7.05 16.38
N GLY A 33 -16.62 -6.56 15.15
CA GLY A 33 -16.50 -5.12 14.86
C GLY A 33 -15.13 -4.52 15.16
N ASP A 34 -14.14 -5.31 15.61
CA ASP A 34 -12.80 -4.82 15.91
C ASP A 34 -11.94 -4.67 14.63
N VAL A 35 -12.16 -3.57 13.92
CA VAL A 35 -11.36 -3.21 12.73
C VAL A 35 -9.88 -2.98 13.07
N LYS A 36 -9.55 -2.63 14.31
CA LYS A 36 -8.17 -2.45 14.76
C LYS A 36 -7.41 -3.77 14.75
N GLU A 37 -8.02 -4.86 15.20
CA GLU A 37 -7.43 -6.20 15.14
C GLU A 37 -7.23 -6.64 13.66
N VAL A 38 -8.17 -6.30 12.76
CA VAL A 38 -8.02 -6.57 11.32
C VAL A 38 -6.78 -5.88 10.76
N VAL A 39 -6.58 -4.60 11.06
CA VAL A 39 -5.39 -3.83 10.65
C VAL A 39 -4.12 -4.41 11.26
N HIS A 40 -4.13 -4.79 12.54
CA HIS A 40 -2.98 -5.42 13.20
C HIS A 40 -2.57 -6.73 12.51
N ARG A 41 -3.54 -7.59 12.17
CA ARG A 41 -3.26 -8.85 11.45
C ARG A 41 -2.72 -8.59 10.06
N PHE A 42 -3.23 -7.59 9.36
CA PHE A 42 -2.71 -7.21 8.06
C PHE A 42 -1.23 -6.83 8.13
N TYR A 43 -0.84 -5.92 9.04
CA TYR A 43 0.56 -5.52 9.16
C TYR A 43 1.46 -6.64 9.68
N ARG A 44 1.01 -7.47 10.63
CA ARG A 44 1.76 -8.67 11.04
C ARG A 44 2.02 -9.61 9.87
N SER A 45 1.03 -9.83 9.00
CA SER A 45 1.19 -10.64 7.79
C SER A 45 2.15 -9.98 6.80
N SER A 46 2.10 -8.65 6.68
CA SER A 46 2.99 -7.86 5.83
C SER A 46 4.44 -7.91 6.31
N PHE A 47 4.70 -7.79 7.60
CA PHE A 47 6.03 -7.99 8.18
C PHE A 47 6.53 -9.42 7.93
N ARG A 48 5.66 -10.42 8.14
CA ARG A 48 6.03 -11.82 7.89
C ARG A 48 6.37 -12.06 6.41
N MET A 49 5.66 -11.45 5.50
CA MET A 49 5.95 -11.51 4.07
C MET A 49 7.34 -10.93 3.76
N ILE A 50 7.70 -9.79 4.34
CA ILE A 50 9.05 -9.22 4.19
C ILE A 50 10.13 -10.15 4.71
N GLU A 51 9.92 -10.77 5.88
CA GLU A 51 10.86 -11.75 6.44
C GLU A 51 11.10 -12.95 5.52
N LEU A 52 10.06 -13.43 4.85
CA LEU A 52 10.15 -14.55 3.91
C LEU A 52 10.86 -14.16 2.61
N GLY A 53 10.73 -12.91 2.15
CA GLY A 53 11.36 -12.41 0.95
C GLY A 53 10.89 -13.10 -0.32
N GLY A 54 11.74 -13.10 -1.37
CA GLY A 54 11.47 -13.80 -2.64
C GLY A 54 10.66 -12.98 -3.64
N PHE A 55 10.64 -11.66 -3.51
CA PHE A 55 9.99 -10.73 -4.43
C PHE A 55 10.88 -9.50 -4.67
N ASP A 56 10.64 -8.79 -5.77
CA ASP A 56 11.42 -7.61 -6.15
C ASP A 56 10.87 -6.31 -5.56
N PHE A 57 9.57 -6.21 -5.39
CA PHE A 57 8.92 -5.02 -4.81
C PHE A 57 7.68 -5.36 -3.98
N LEU A 58 7.29 -4.43 -3.13
CA LEU A 58 6.06 -4.49 -2.33
C LEU A 58 4.94 -3.79 -3.07
N GLY A 59 3.86 -4.52 -3.34
CA GLY A 59 2.64 -3.98 -3.96
C GLY A 59 1.71 -3.38 -2.91
N HIS A 60 1.11 -2.22 -3.22
CA HIS A 60 0.02 -1.53 -2.49
C HIS A 60 0.04 -1.72 -0.96
N LEU A 61 1.17 -1.44 -0.32
CA LEU A 61 1.53 -1.84 1.04
C LEU A 61 0.60 -1.38 2.17
N ASP A 62 -0.19 -0.30 1.97
CA ASP A 62 -1.17 0.20 2.94
C ASP A 62 -2.63 0.06 2.47
N LYS A 63 -2.91 -0.84 1.56
CA LYS A 63 -4.22 -1.00 0.92
C LYS A 63 -5.37 -1.21 1.91
N ILE A 64 -5.11 -1.86 3.03
CA ILE A 64 -6.05 -2.00 4.15
C ILE A 64 -6.63 -0.65 4.62
N GLY A 65 -5.85 0.42 4.54
CA GLY A 65 -6.22 1.75 5.03
C GLY A 65 -7.47 2.33 4.38
N LEU A 66 -7.73 2.05 3.10
CA LEU A 66 -8.94 2.50 2.44
C LEU A 66 -10.19 1.86 3.06
N ASN A 67 -10.25 0.53 3.08
CA ASN A 67 -11.41 -0.18 3.61
C ASN A 67 -11.60 0.04 5.11
N ALA A 68 -10.51 0.09 5.87
CA ALA A 68 -10.56 0.40 7.30
C ALA A 68 -11.10 1.81 7.57
N SER A 69 -10.71 2.82 6.77
CA SER A 69 -11.22 4.19 6.90
C SER A 69 -12.67 4.35 6.42
N LEU A 70 -13.12 3.52 5.48
CA LEU A 70 -14.53 3.46 5.07
C LEU A 70 -15.40 2.76 6.12
N TYR A 71 -14.84 1.82 6.88
CA TYR A 71 -15.50 1.18 8.01
C TYR A 71 -15.57 2.10 9.23
N CYS A 72 -14.44 2.70 9.60
CA CYS A 72 -14.31 3.61 10.73
C CYS A 72 -13.67 4.93 10.22
N PRO A 73 -14.46 5.96 9.90
CA PRO A 73 -13.96 7.22 9.34
C PRO A 73 -12.90 7.88 10.22
N GLY A 74 -11.76 8.21 9.62
CA GLY A 74 -10.63 8.84 10.30
C GLY A 74 -9.63 7.87 10.94
N LEU A 75 -9.86 6.56 10.83
CA LEU A 75 -8.98 5.53 11.40
C LEU A 75 -7.53 5.67 10.92
N ASP A 76 -7.33 5.99 9.65
CA ASP A 76 -5.99 6.18 9.05
C ASP A 76 -5.25 7.43 9.58
N ARG A 77 -5.93 8.31 10.32
CA ARG A 77 -5.33 9.47 11.02
C ARG A 77 -4.95 9.17 12.47
N GLU A 78 -5.41 8.05 13.01
CA GLU A 78 -5.10 7.62 14.36
C GLU A 78 -3.60 7.34 14.54
N SER A 79 -3.05 7.74 15.69
CA SER A 79 -1.62 7.59 15.99
C SER A 79 -1.13 6.14 15.93
N TRP A 80 -1.95 5.19 16.39
CA TRP A 80 -1.64 3.77 16.36
C TRP A 80 -1.60 3.22 14.92
N TYR A 81 -2.47 3.70 14.01
CA TYR A 81 -2.45 3.33 12.61
C TYR A 81 -1.19 3.88 11.92
N LYS A 82 -0.94 5.18 12.09
CA LYS A 82 0.28 5.83 11.56
C LYS A 82 1.55 5.12 12.03
N LYS A 83 1.57 4.70 13.31
CA LYS A 83 2.71 3.95 13.84
C LYS A 83 2.93 2.63 13.08
N TRP A 84 1.89 1.87 12.77
CA TRP A 84 2.01 0.65 11.96
C TRP A 84 2.60 0.93 10.58
N VAL A 85 2.12 1.97 9.90
CA VAL A 85 2.65 2.34 8.58
C VAL A 85 4.11 2.77 8.68
N THR A 86 4.44 3.62 9.65
CA THR A 86 5.81 4.11 9.86
C THR A 86 6.77 2.96 10.18
N ASP A 87 6.45 2.12 11.16
CA ASP A 87 7.28 0.97 11.52
C ASP A 87 7.50 0.03 10.30
N TYR A 88 6.45 -0.14 9.47
CA TYR A 88 6.54 -0.96 8.27
C TYR A 88 7.43 -0.33 7.19
N LEU A 89 7.35 1.00 6.99
CA LEU A 89 8.22 1.72 6.06
C LEU A 89 9.69 1.72 6.52
N GLU A 90 9.95 1.84 7.83
CA GLU A 90 11.29 1.72 8.39
C GLU A 90 11.89 0.31 8.13
N GLU A 91 11.10 -0.75 8.31
CA GLU A 91 11.53 -2.11 7.98
C GLU A 91 11.80 -2.28 6.47
N VAL A 92 10.94 -1.74 5.62
CA VAL A 92 11.12 -1.71 4.16
C VAL A 92 12.43 -1.04 3.78
N ALA A 93 12.70 0.14 4.35
CA ALA A 93 13.92 0.90 4.12
C ALA A 93 15.17 0.13 4.59
N SER A 94 15.12 -0.47 5.79
CA SER A 94 16.22 -1.24 6.37
C SER A 94 16.67 -2.40 5.48
N ARG A 95 15.75 -2.96 4.70
CA ARG A 95 15.98 -4.06 3.76
C ARG A 95 16.19 -3.61 2.32
N ASN A 96 16.22 -2.30 2.08
CA ASN A 96 16.41 -1.71 0.75
C ASN A 96 15.39 -2.26 -0.30
N LEU A 97 14.14 -2.49 0.11
CA LEU A 97 13.08 -2.99 -0.75
C LEU A 97 12.52 -1.87 -1.64
N LEU A 98 12.10 -2.23 -2.84
CA LEU A 98 11.37 -1.35 -3.76
C LEU A 98 9.89 -1.35 -3.39
N VAL A 99 9.25 -0.18 -3.42
CA VAL A 99 7.83 -0.01 -3.10
C VAL A 99 7.04 0.42 -4.31
N GLU A 100 5.90 -0.20 -4.53
CA GLU A 100 4.94 0.24 -5.52
C GLU A 100 4.14 1.44 -5.00
N VAL A 101 4.10 2.51 -5.79
CA VAL A 101 3.04 3.52 -5.72
C VAL A 101 1.94 3.09 -6.68
N ASN A 102 0.91 2.49 -6.13
CA ASN A 102 -0.21 1.93 -6.87
C ASN A 102 -1.28 3.00 -7.08
N THR A 103 -1.68 3.22 -8.32
CA THR A 103 -2.59 4.31 -8.69
C THR A 103 -4.05 3.88 -8.91
N LYS A 104 -4.37 2.60 -8.69
CA LYS A 104 -5.69 2.01 -8.98
C LYS A 104 -6.88 2.76 -8.39
N ALA A 105 -6.72 3.29 -7.18
CA ALA A 105 -7.80 3.99 -6.48
C ALA A 105 -7.83 5.51 -6.74
N TRP A 106 -6.89 6.05 -7.50
CA TRP A 106 -6.80 7.50 -7.69
C TRP A 106 -8.07 8.10 -8.30
N GLU A 107 -8.49 7.63 -9.46
CA GLU A 107 -9.65 8.20 -10.17
C GLU A 107 -10.96 8.10 -9.38
N THR A 108 -11.10 7.11 -8.52
CA THR A 108 -12.36 6.83 -7.80
C THR A 108 -12.36 7.33 -6.36
N ARG A 109 -11.18 7.48 -5.76
CA ARG A 109 -11.01 7.76 -4.32
C ARG A 109 -9.99 8.85 -4.03
N GLY A 110 -9.26 9.37 -5.03
CA GLY A 110 -8.18 10.34 -4.82
C GLY A 110 -7.05 9.80 -3.95
N ARG A 111 -6.79 8.48 -3.99
CA ARG A 111 -5.84 7.81 -3.10
C ARG A 111 -4.87 6.93 -3.88
N PHE A 112 -3.61 6.99 -3.50
CA PHE A 112 -2.58 6.02 -3.88
C PHE A 112 -2.40 4.97 -2.77
N TYR A 113 -1.68 3.89 -3.11
CA TYR A 113 -1.18 2.94 -2.13
C TYR A 113 0.35 2.81 -2.27
N PRO A 114 1.12 3.24 -1.25
CA PRO A 114 0.67 3.87 -0.01
C PRO A 114 0.04 5.25 -0.22
N ASN A 115 -0.72 5.71 0.80
CA ASN A 115 -1.29 7.05 0.80
C ASN A 115 -0.17 8.10 0.63
N HIS A 116 -0.40 9.10 -0.21
CA HIS A 116 0.58 10.17 -0.49
C HIS A 116 1.04 10.94 0.76
N ASP A 117 0.28 10.92 1.86
CA ASP A 117 0.71 11.46 3.15
C ASP A 117 2.03 10.85 3.68
N TYR A 118 2.45 9.71 3.14
CA TYR A 118 3.69 9.03 3.52
C TYR A 118 4.84 9.23 2.53
N PHE A 119 4.64 9.93 1.41
CA PHE A 119 5.66 10.04 0.36
C PHE A 119 6.91 10.80 0.83
N GLU A 120 6.74 11.87 1.63
CA GLU A 120 7.88 12.59 2.23
C GLU A 120 8.68 11.66 3.15
N LEU A 121 8.03 10.94 4.05
CA LEU A 121 8.69 9.96 4.92
C LEU A 121 9.42 8.88 4.11
N MET A 122 8.79 8.37 3.06
CA MET A 122 9.42 7.36 2.20
C MET A 122 10.66 7.91 1.50
N ASN A 123 10.62 9.17 1.05
CA ASN A 123 11.78 9.83 0.46
C ASN A 123 12.90 10.04 1.49
N ASP A 124 12.57 10.51 2.69
CA ASP A 124 13.51 10.71 3.80
C ASP A 124 14.21 9.40 4.22
N LEU A 125 13.48 8.30 4.19
CA LEU A 125 14.00 6.95 4.44
C LEU A 125 14.78 6.36 3.26
N GLY A 126 14.86 7.06 2.12
CA GLY A 126 15.53 6.59 0.91
C GLY A 126 14.85 5.39 0.22
N ILE A 127 13.56 5.22 0.43
CA ILE A 127 12.79 4.13 -0.19
C ILE A 127 12.65 4.39 -1.69
N ARG A 128 13.09 3.43 -2.50
CA ARG A 128 12.95 3.46 -3.94
C ARG A 128 11.52 3.10 -4.33
N VAL A 129 10.97 3.78 -5.35
CA VAL A 129 9.57 3.58 -5.75
C VAL A 129 9.42 3.20 -7.22
N VAL A 130 8.43 2.38 -7.53
CA VAL A 130 7.91 2.10 -8.87
C VAL A 130 6.45 2.54 -8.94
N VAL A 131 6.02 3.14 -10.04
CA VAL A 131 4.63 3.60 -10.22
C VAL A 131 3.89 2.63 -11.14
N ASN A 132 2.86 1.97 -10.62
CA ASN A 132 2.01 1.03 -11.36
C ASN A 132 0.52 1.35 -11.15
N SER A 133 -0.29 0.99 -12.16
CA SER A 133 -1.74 1.22 -12.12
C SER A 133 -2.55 0.04 -11.57
N ASP A 134 -1.96 -1.16 -11.44
CA ASP A 134 -2.71 -2.39 -11.12
C ASP A 134 -3.96 -2.54 -12.02
N ALA A 135 -3.76 -2.22 -13.32
CA ALA A 135 -4.85 -2.13 -14.29
C ALA A 135 -5.46 -3.52 -14.57
N HIS A 136 -6.78 -3.61 -14.47
CA HIS A 136 -7.57 -4.79 -14.84
C HIS A 136 -8.25 -4.61 -16.20
N TYR A 137 -8.17 -3.40 -16.76
CA TYR A 137 -8.71 -3.03 -18.06
C TYR A 137 -7.66 -2.25 -18.86
N PRO A 138 -7.54 -2.47 -20.18
CA PRO A 138 -6.51 -1.83 -21.01
C PRO A 138 -6.51 -0.29 -20.95
N GLU A 139 -7.68 0.32 -20.87
CA GLU A 139 -7.85 1.77 -20.79
C GLU A 139 -7.35 2.39 -19.48
N LYS A 140 -7.09 1.57 -18.45
CA LYS A 140 -6.61 2.02 -17.14
C LYS A 140 -5.10 1.87 -16.96
N ILE A 141 -4.38 1.46 -17.98
CA ILE A 141 -2.94 1.13 -17.85
C ILE A 141 -2.09 2.32 -17.38
N ASN A 142 -2.49 3.55 -17.71
CA ASN A 142 -1.83 4.78 -17.29
C ASN A 142 -2.64 5.63 -16.30
N ALA A 143 -3.74 5.08 -15.76
CA ALA A 143 -4.62 5.82 -14.86
C ALA A 143 -3.87 6.28 -13.60
N GLY A 144 -3.95 7.59 -13.27
CA GLY A 144 -3.32 8.17 -12.09
C GLY A 144 -1.79 8.26 -12.12
N ARG A 145 -1.13 7.90 -13.24
CA ARG A 145 0.34 7.88 -13.32
C ARG A 145 0.94 9.27 -13.22
N ILE A 146 0.40 10.25 -13.94
CA ILE A 146 0.90 11.62 -13.93
C ILE A 146 0.75 12.22 -12.54
N GLU A 147 -0.40 12.05 -11.93
CA GLU A 147 -0.70 12.54 -10.60
C GLU A 147 0.22 11.91 -9.54
N ALA A 148 0.53 10.62 -9.66
CA ALA A 148 1.48 9.96 -8.78
C ALA A 148 2.90 10.52 -8.94
N LEU A 149 3.37 10.74 -10.18
CA LEU A 149 4.68 11.34 -10.43
C LEU A 149 4.75 12.78 -9.90
N CYS A 150 3.71 13.59 -10.10
CA CYS A 150 3.63 14.93 -9.53
C CYS A 150 3.67 14.91 -7.99
N ALA A 151 2.91 14.01 -7.35
CA ALA A 151 2.90 13.88 -5.90
C ALA A 151 4.26 13.41 -5.34
N LEU A 152 4.93 12.49 -6.02
CA LEU A 152 6.28 12.06 -5.68
C LEU A 152 7.31 13.17 -5.82
N ALA A 153 7.25 13.96 -6.92
CA ALA A 153 8.13 15.11 -7.11
C ALA A 153 7.92 16.17 -6.00
N GLN A 154 6.68 16.45 -5.61
CA GLN A 154 6.37 17.34 -4.48
C GLN A 154 6.92 16.82 -3.15
N ALA A 155 6.99 15.51 -2.97
CA ALA A 155 7.59 14.87 -1.79
C ALA A 155 9.13 14.75 -1.87
N GLY A 156 9.77 15.31 -2.90
CA GLY A 156 11.22 15.37 -3.04
C GLY A 156 11.86 14.25 -3.87
N TYR A 157 11.08 13.34 -4.43
CA TYR A 157 11.61 12.33 -5.36
C TYR A 157 12.04 12.98 -6.68
N THR A 158 13.23 12.65 -7.15
CA THR A 158 13.73 13.05 -8.48
C THR A 158 13.64 11.93 -9.51
N ASN A 159 13.52 10.70 -9.06
CA ASN A 159 13.54 9.50 -9.89
C ASN A 159 12.50 8.48 -9.41
N VAL A 160 12.01 7.67 -10.34
CA VAL A 160 11.25 6.44 -10.07
C VAL A 160 11.96 5.26 -10.72
N TRP A 161 11.70 4.06 -10.23
CA TRP A 161 12.28 2.85 -10.79
C TRP A 161 11.36 2.20 -11.82
N GLN A 162 11.95 1.59 -12.85
CA GLN A 162 11.23 0.85 -13.88
C GLN A 162 11.95 -0.46 -14.19
N PHE A 163 11.18 -1.51 -14.45
CA PHE A 163 11.76 -2.79 -14.91
C PHE A 163 11.92 -2.76 -16.42
N CYS A 164 13.16 -2.74 -16.89
CA CYS A 164 13.49 -2.63 -18.31
C CYS A 164 14.52 -3.68 -18.71
N LYS A 165 14.22 -4.48 -19.72
CA LYS A 165 15.12 -5.51 -20.28
C LYS A 165 15.75 -6.43 -19.22
N GLY A 166 14.95 -6.85 -18.23
CA GLY A 166 15.39 -7.75 -17.17
C GLY A 166 16.11 -7.10 -15.99
N ASN A 167 16.17 -5.77 -15.95
CA ASN A 167 16.82 -5.03 -14.86
C ASN A 167 15.93 -3.91 -14.32
N TRP A 168 16.09 -3.58 -13.06
CA TRP A 168 15.57 -2.38 -12.48
C TRP A 168 16.49 -1.21 -12.79
N VAL A 169 15.94 -0.15 -13.35
CA VAL A 169 16.65 1.10 -13.70
C VAL A 169 15.91 2.29 -13.10
N ASP A 170 16.65 3.28 -12.64
CA ASP A 170 16.09 4.55 -12.23
C ASP A 170 15.83 5.44 -13.46
N VAL A 171 14.71 6.15 -13.43
CA VAL A 171 14.26 7.04 -14.51
C VAL A 171 13.88 8.37 -13.89
N PRO A 172 14.40 9.50 -14.40
CA PRO A 172 14.02 10.81 -13.90
C PRO A 172 12.50 11.05 -13.99
N ILE A 173 11.96 11.76 -12.98
CA ILE A 173 10.62 12.33 -13.09
C ILE A 173 10.79 13.60 -13.92
N GLU A 174 10.27 13.56 -15.15
CA GLU A 174 10.29 14.73 -16.05
C GLU A 174 9.21 15.74 -15.62
N ASP A 175 9.55 17.02 -15.72
CA ASP A 175 8.67 18.18 -15.45
C ASP A 175 7.47 18.27 -16.43
#